data_39ff5a3830eb8bae69b3135e4ffd0bd6
#
_entry.id   39ff5a3830eb8bae69b3135e4ffd0bd6
#
_cell.length_a   1.000
_cell.length_b   1.000
_cell.length_c   1.000
_cell.angle_alpha   90.00
_cell.angle_beta   90.00
_cell.angle_gamma   90.00
#
_symmetry.space_group_name_H-M   'P 1'
#
loop_
_entity.id
_entity.type
_entity.pdbx_description
1 polymer ?
#
loop_
_entity_poly.entity_id
_entity_poly.type
_entity_poly.pdbx_seq_one_letter_code
_entity_poly.pdbx_strand_id
1 'polypeptide(L)'
;AQTIYSFAGATPVFLNSFTQRFPEAEVVRLTTGYRSTPEIIFTANSILRKGAMGNELVAINDHGSKPTITAYNDESAEIAGIVRDITKLISEGTPAQEIAVLARTNNQLNGLERAMNAANLPYQVRNTERFFERKEVRDFLKQVRTASVIPTEGVSWLDELRTLAQPFLTGGAIDGIAALLHLARELDSDSGFTPKNLRAYLREVEDRVQQNNPPTMPVTTLATLHAAKGLEWERVFLIGVSDGILPLENNSTTGDQASIDEERRLFYVGITRAKSDLRLSYRGKASRFLAEAGLAN
;
A
#
# COMPACT_ATOMS: atom_id res chain seq x y z
N ALA A 1 17.06 5.73 2.37
CA ALA A 1 15.94 5.77 3.32
C ALA A 1 14.89 4.65 3.09
N GLN A 2 14.69 4.15 1.86
CA GLN A 2 13.63 3.17 1.55
C GLN A 2 14.14 1.71 1.42
N THR A 3 15.30 1.36 1.98
CA THR A 3 15.81 -0.01 2.03
C THR A 3 15.16 -0.74 3.20
N ILE A 4 14.07 -1.47 2.94
CA ILE A 4 13.24 -2.14 3.96
C ILE A 4 13.10 -3.65 3.74
N TYR A 5 13.90 -4.24 2.86
CA TYR A 5 13.94 -5.67 2.57
C TYR A 5 15.29 -6.28 2.95
N SER A 6 15.81 -5.94 4.14
CA SER A 6 17.09 -6.51 4.64
C SER A 6 17.00 -8.03 4.81
N PHE A 7 15.83 -8.53 5.23
CA PHE A 7 15.53 -9.96 5.31
C PHE A 7 15.60 -10.69 3.95
N ALA A 8 15.49 -9.96 2.83
CA ALA A 8 15.69 -10.45 1.47
C ALA A 8 17.06 -10.09 0.88
N GLY A 9 18.01 -9.70 1.72
CA GLY A 9 19.39 -9.37 1.33
C GLY A 9 19.61 -7.94 0.80
N ALA A 10 18.60 -7.08 0.86
CA ALA A 10 18.80 -5.68 0.48
C ALA A 10 19.66 -4.95 1.51
N THR A 11 20.72 -4.29 1.05
CA THR A 11 21.62 -3.52 1.91
C THR A 11 21.92 -2.14 1.32
N PRO A 12 21.96 -1.07 2.14
CA PRO A 12 22.39 0.25 1.68
C PRO A 12 23.91 0.38 1.50
N VAL A 13 24.69 -0.61 1.93
CA VAL A 13 26.15 -0.55 1.93
C VAL A 13 26.72 -0.24 0.55
N PHE A 14 26.21 -0.89 -0.50
CA PHE A 14 26.70 -0.68 -1.86
C PHE A 14 26.44 0.74 -2.37
N LEU A 15 25.32 1.35 -2.02
CA LEU A 15 25.00 2.75 -2.37
C LEU A 15 25.88 3.72 -1.56
N ASN A 16 26.08 3.45 -0.27
CA ASN A 16 26.87 4.31 0.60
C ASN A 16 28.36 4.28 0.26
N SER A 17 28.87 3.14 -0.24
CA SER A 17 30.27 2.98 -0.66
C SER A 17 30.52 3.25 -2.15
N PHE A 18 29.47 3.66 -2.89
CA PHE A 18 29.53 3.81 -4.35
C PHE A 18 30.64 4.80 -4.79
N THR A 19 30.68 5.98 -4.20
CA THR A 19 31.70 7.01 -4.52
C THR A 19 33.12 6.62 -4.10
N GLN A 20 33.27 5.76 -3.10
CA GLN A 20 34.59 5.20 -2.72
C GLN A 20 35.07 4.18 -3.74
N ARG A 21 34.14 3.42 -4.35
CA ARG A 21 34.47 2.42 -5.39
C ARG A 21 34.65 3.05 -6.77
N PHE A 22 33.96 4.14 -7.03
CA PHE A 22 33.96 4.85 -8.29
C PHE A 22 34.17 6.37 -8.05
N PRO A 23 35.45 6.79 -7.77
CA PRO A 23 35.72 8.19 -7.42
C PRO A 23 35.38 9.21 -8.50
N GLU A 24 35.39 8.78 -9.77
CA GLU A 24 35.08 9.62 -10.93
C GLU A 24 33.57 9.74 -11.19
N ALA A 25 32.72 9.07 -10.38
CA ALA A 25 31.29 9.12 -10.58
C ALA A 25 30.68 10.45 -10.11
N GLU A 26 29.90 11.07 -10.94
CA GLU A 26 29.09 12.22 -10.58
C GLU A 26 27.86 11.78 -9.78
N VAL A 27 27.63 12.40 -8.63
CA VAL A 27 26.50 12.12 -7.77
C VAL A 27 25.43 13.19 -7.95
N VAL A 28 24.36 12.85 -8.67
CA VAL A 28 23.17 13.71 -8.81
C VAL A 28 22.17 13.35 -7.71
N ARG A 29 21.80 14.34 -6.90
CA ARG A 29 20.83 14.17 -5.80
C ARG A 29 19.45 14.69 -6.19
N LEU A 30 18.47 13.82 -6.22
CA LEU A 30 17.07 14.19 -6.43
C LEU A 30 16.44 14.52 -5.07
N THR A 31 16.27 15.80 -4.79
CA THR A 31 15.75 16.30 -3.51
C THR A 31 14.34 16.88 -3.61
N THR A 32 13.80 17.03 -4.82
CA THR A 32 12.46 17.60 -5.02
C THR A 32 11.40 16.52 -4.83
N GLY A 33 10.45 16.79 -3.92
CA GLY A 33 9.30 15.93 -3.63
C GLY A 33 8.05 16.42 -4.34
N TYR A 34 7.53 15.64 -5.26
CA TYR A 34 6.35 15.96 -6.08
C TYR A 34 5.05 15.32 -5.56
N ARG A 35 5.14 14.47 -4.54
CA ARG A 35 4.02 13.64 -4.06
C ARG A 35 3.25 14.31 -2.94
N SER A 36 3.94 14.61 -1.84
CA SER A 36 3.32 14.95 -0.56
C SER A 36 3.38 16.45 -0.31
N THR A 37 2.46 16.93 0.52
CA THR A 37 2.44 18.31 1.02
C THR A 37 3.69 18.63 1.86
N PRO A 38 4.05 19.92 2.01
CA PRO A 38 5.17 20.36 2.85
C PRO A 38 5.11 19.84 4.28
N GLU A 39 3.92 19.71 4.88
CA GLU A 39 3.72 19.26 6.26
C GLU A 39 4.09 17.78 6.41
N ILE A 40 3.71 16.95 5.44
CA ILE A 40 4.06 15.52 5.43
C ILE A 40 5.56 15.35 5.17
N ILE A 41 6.13 16.11 4.23
CA ILE A 41 7.57 16.10 3.95
C ILE A 41 8.38 16.55 5.16
N PHE A 42 7.92 17.58 5.88
CA PHE A 42 8.59 18.02 7.12
C PHE A 42 8.66 16.90 8.16
N THR A 43 7.55 16.18 8.36
CA THR A 43 7.47 15.02 9.25
C THR A 43 8.41 13.90 8.81
N ALA A 44 8.43 13.58 7.51
CA ALA A 44 9.32 12.56 6.94
C ALA A 44 10.81 12.96 7.08
N ASN A 45 11.16 14.21 6.82
CA ASN A 45 12.52 14.73 6.98
C ASN A 45 13.00 14.68 8.43
N SER A 46 12.10 14.87 9.41
CA SER A 46 12.46 14.75 10.83
C SER A 46 12.94 13.33 11.16
N ILE A 47 12.30 12.31 10.61
CA ILE A 47 12.72 10.90 10.72
C ILE A 47 14.05 10.66 10.00
N LEU A 48 14.25 11.23 8.81
CA LEU A 48 15.51 11.12 8.08
C LEU A 48 16.69 11.67 8.88
N ARG A 49 16.54 12.85 9.48
CA ARG A 49 17.57 13.48 10.32
C ARG A 49 17.95 12.61 11.50
N LYS A 50 16.96 12.07 12.22
CA LYS A 50 17.21 11.20 13.39
C LYS A 50 17.91 9.92 13.04
N GLY A 51 17.62 9.32 11.89
CA GLY A 51 18.23 8.08 11.43
C GLY A 51 19.48 8.27 10.57
N ALA A 52 19.92 9.50 10.29
CA ALA A 52 20.98 9.80 9.32
C ALA A 52 20.78 9.05 7.97
N MET A 53 19.54 9.00 7.48
CA MET A 53 19.12 8.05 6.43
C MET A 53 19.14 8.66 5.01
N GLY A 54 19.89 9.68 4.76
CA GLY A 54 20.04 10.26 3.41
C GLY A 54 19.59 11.73 3.32
N ASN A 55 19.26 12.18 2.11
CA ASN A 55 18.96 13.58 1.85
C ASN A 55 17.51 13.91 2.18
N GLU A 56 17.31 15.10 2.73
CA GLU A 56 15.99 15.68 2.94
C GLU A 56 15.35 16.04 1.59
N LEU A 57 14.01 15.94 1.55
CA LEU A 57 13.21 16.33 0.41
C LEU A 57 12.66 17.75 0.61
N VAL A 58 12.51 18.48 -0.49
CA VAL A 58 11.83 19.77 -0.55
C VAL A 58 10.53 19.56 -1.31
N ALA A 59 9.39 19.78 -0.66
CA ALA A 59 8.09 19.70 -1.31
C ALA A 59 7.89 20.91 -2.24
N ILE A 60 7.26 20.66 -3.38
CA ILE A 60 6.85 21.72 -4.33
C ILE A 60 5.33 21.84 -4.42
N ASN A 61 4.59 20.94 -3.78
CA ASN A 61 3.13 21.00 -3.71
C ASN A 61 2.66 22.10 -2.77
N ASP A 62 1.40 22.49 -2.92
CA ASP A 62 0.75 23.44 -2.02
C ASP A 62 0.68 22.90 -0.59
N HIS A 63 0.55 23.83 0.36
CA HIS A 63 0.36 23.51 1.76
C HIS A 63 -0.94 22.74 1.99
N GLY A 64 -0.87 21.74 2.87
CA GLY A 64 -1.99 20.89 3.25
C GLY A 64 -2.21 20.82 4.76
N SER A 65 -2.96 19.83 5.20
CA SER A 65 -3.19 19.59 6.61
C SER A 65 -1.93 19.05 7.29
N LYS A 66 -1.69 19.50 8.53
CA LYS A 66 -0.65 18.88 9.36
C LYS A 66 -1.05 17.42 9.67
N PRO A 67 -0.07 16.49 9.70
CA PRO A 67 -0.33 15.15 10.19
C PRO A 67 -0.96 15.17 11.59
N THR A 68 -1.97 14.33 11.79
CA THR A 68 -2.70 14.22 13.05
C THR A 68 -2.37 12.94 13.79
N ILE A 69 -2.45 12.97 15.12
CA ILE A 69 -2.27 11.79 15.98
C ILE A 69 -3.50 11.62 16.86
N THR A 70 -3.98 10.38 16.93
CA THR A 70 -5.06 10.00 17.84
C THR A 70 -4.60 8.88 18.76
N ALA A 71 -4.73 9.10 20.08
CA ALA A 71 -4.51 8.09 21.08
C ALA A 71 -5.80 7.32 21.35
N TYR A 72 -5.71 5.99 21.39
CA TYR A 72 -6.81 5.10 21.74
C TYR A 72 -6.49 4.26 22.98
N ASN A 73 -7.52 3.86 23.73
CA ASN A 73 -7.34 3.06 24.92
C ASN A 73 -6.87 1.63 24.62
N ASP A 74 -7.41 1.06 23.52
CA ASP A 74 -7.15 -0.31 23.11
C ASP A 74 -7.34 -0.49 21.59
N GLU A 75 -7.10 -1.71 21.11
CA GLU A 75 -7.21 -2.07 19.69
C GLU A 75 -8.62 -1.92 19.14
N SER A 76 -9.62 -2.29 19.95
CA SER A 76 -11.02 -2.24 19.54
C SER A 76 -11.48 -0.80 19.33
N ALA A 77 -11.06 0.11 20.22
CA ALA A 77 -11.34 1.54 20.12
C ALA A 77 -10.61 2.17 18.91
N GLU A 78 -9.34 1.76 18.66
CA GLU A 78 -8.57 2.21 17.50
C GLU A 78 -9.27 1.79 16.20
N ILE A 79 -9.60 0.52 16.05
CA ILE A 79 -10.29 -0.03 14.87
C ILE A 79 -11.63 0.68 14.65
N ALA A 80 -12.45 0.82 15.70
CA ALA A 80 -13.75 1.49 15.61
C ALA A 80 -13.60 2.97 15.19
N GLY A 81 -12.58 3.66 15.70
CA GLY A 81 -12.26 5.02 15.33
C GLY A 81 -11.87 5.14 13.85
N ILE A 82 -10.99 4.27 13.36
CA ILE A 82 -10.56 4.25 11.96
C ILE A 82 -11.74 3.97 11.02
N VAL A 83 -12.55 2.95 11.30
CA VAL A 83 -13.73 2.61 10.48
C VAL A 83 -14.72 3.78 10.44
N ARG A 84 -14.99 4.44 11.56
CA ARG A 84 -15.84 5.63 11.63
C ARG A 84 -15.29 6.77 10.76
N ASP A 85 -13.98 7.03 10.83
CA ASP A 85 -13.34 8.12 10.08
C ASP A 85 -13.32 7.83 8.59
N ILE A 86 -13.08 6.58 8.16
CA ILE A 86 -13.20 6.16 6.76
C ILE A 86 -14.63 6.33 6.27
N THR A 87 -15.63 5.87 7.04
CA THR A 87 -17.06 6.03 6.70
C THR A 87 -17.41 7.49 6.49
N LYS A 88 -16.96 8.36 7.40
CA LYS A 88 -17.17 9.80 7.30
C LYS A 88 -16.54 10.38 6.03
N LEU A 89 -15.27 10.07 5.73
CA LEU A 89 -14.58 10.56 4.54
C LEU A 89 -15.32 10.15 3.25
N ILE A 90 -15.75 8.89 3.16
CA ILE A 90 -16.49 8.39 2.00
C ILE A 90 -17.85 9.11 1.88
N SER A 91 -18.56 9.31 3.00
CA SER A 91 -19.83 10.03 3.00
C SER A 91 -19.70 11.51 2.62
N GLU A 92 -18.53 12.11 2.85
CA GLU A 92 -18.17 13.48 2.45
C GLU A 92 -17.65 13.56 1.01
N GLY A 93 -17.68 12.45 0.25
CA GLY A 93 -17.34 12.40 -1.16
C GLY A 93 -15.87 12.04 -1.47
N THR A 94 -15.07 11.63 -0.48
CA THR A 94 -13.72 11.11 -0.75
C THR A 94 -13.84 9.75 -1.45
N PRO A 95 -13.22 9.57 -2.65
CA PRO A 95 -13.18 8.28 -3.31
C PRO A 95 -12.48 7.23 -2.44
N ALA A 96 -13.10 6.06 -2.27
CA ALA A 96 -12.56 5.02 -1.39
C ALA A 96 -11.16 4.53 -1.81
N GLN A 97 -10.84 4.52 -3.10
CA GLN A 97 -9.51 4.16 -3.62
C GLN A 97 -8.40 5.15 -3.24
N GLU A 98 -8.75 6.35 -2.81
CA GLU A 98 -7.80 7.37 -2.34
C GLU A 98 -7.43 7.19 -0.86
N ILE A 99 -8.05 6.22 -0.18
CA ILE A 99 -7.84 5.95 1.24
C ILE A 99 -7.06 4.66 1.41
N ALA A 100 -6.00 4.71 2.22
CA ALA A 100 -5.29 3.51 2.67
C ALA A 100 -5.15 3.46 4.19
N VAL A 101 -5.19 2.24 4.73
CA VAL A 101 -4.81 1.97 6.11
C VAL A 101 -3.56 1.10 6.11
N LEU A 102 -2.51 1.62 6.72
CA LEU A 102 -1.20 0.96 6.79
C LEU A 102 -0.92 0.50 8.21
N ALA A 103 -0.46 -0.73 8.35
CA ALA A 103 -0.10 -1.35 9.61
C ALA A 103 1.29 -1.99 9.55
N ARG A 104 1.90 -2.25 10.70
CA ARG A 104 3.20 -2.94 10.76
C ARG A 104 3.07 -4.43 10.46
N THR A 105 1.98 -5.06 10.86
CA THR A 105 1.77 -6.51 10.75
C THR A 105 0.41 -6.85 10.13
N ASN A 106 0.31 -8.02 9.50
CA ASN A 106 -0.97 -8.54 8.99
C ASN A 106 -2.00 -8.78 10.12
N ASN A 107 -1.55 -9.15 11.32
CA ASN A 107 -2.45 -9.38 12.44
C ASN A 107 -3.26 -8.14 12.83
N GLN A 108 -2.67 -6.94 12.73
CA GLN A 108 -3.39 -5.68 12.95
C GLN A 108 -4.49 -5.46 11.90
N LEU A 109 -4.25 -5.88 10.65
CA LEU A 109 -5.23 -5.76 9.57
C LEU A 109 -6.43 -6.70 9.75
N ASN A 110 -6.24 -7.91 10.31
CA ASN A 110 -7.32 -8.89 10.50
C ASN A 110 -8.49 -8.33 11.35
N GLY A 111 -8.19 -7.54 12.38
CA GLY A 111 -9.21 -6.87 13.18
C GLY A 111 -9.99 -5.83 12.38
N LEU A 112 -9.25 -5.04 11.60
CA LEU A 112 -9.82 -4.00 10.77
C LEU A 112 -10.70 -4.58 9.64
N GLU A 113 -10.28 -5.68 9.00
CA GLU A 113 -11.06 -6.38 7.98
C GLU A 113 -12.43 -6.82 8.51
N ARG A 114 -12.46 -7.41 9.72
CA ARG A 114 -13.74 -7.79 10.36
C ARG A 114 -14.64 -6.59 10.62
N ALA A 115 -14.07 -5.48 11.07
CA ALA A 115 -14.83 -4.27 11.36
C ALA A 115 -15.33 -3.57 10.09
N MET A 116 -14.54 -3.54 9.02
CA MET A 116 -14.97 -3.00 7.73
C MET A 116 -16.07 -3.86 7.10
N ASN A 117 -15.97 -5.19 7.19
CA ASN A 117 -17.04 -6.09 6.75
C ASN A 117 -18.34 -5.84 7.53
N ALA A 118 -18.27 -5.71 8.86
CA ALA A 118 -19.44 -5.40 9.70
C ALA A 118 -20.07 -4.04 9.36
N ALA A 119 -19.28 -3.08 8.92
CA ALA A 119 -19.73 -1.75 8.46
C ALA A 119 -20.15 -1.71 6.98
N ASN A 120 -20.10 -2.82 6.25
CA ASN A 120 -20.33 -2.91 4.81
C ASN A 120 -19.44 -1.95 3.99
N LEU A 121 -18.23 -1.70 4.44
CA LEU A 121 -17.23 -0.90 3.72
C LEU A 121 -16.37 -1.83 2.84
N PRO A 122 -16.40 -1.69 1.53
CA PRO A 122 -15.58 -2.51 0.66
C PRO A 122 -14.10 -2.11 0.78
N TYR A 123 -13.23 -3.12 0.80
CA TYR A 123 -11.77 -2.95 0.88
C TYR A 123 -11.04 -4.00 0.07
N GLN A 124 -9.77 -3.75 -0.19
CA GLN A 124 -8.81 -4.72 -0.71
C GLN A 124 -7.61 -4.84 0.23
N VAL A 125 -7.05 -6.04 0.37
CA VAL A 125 -5.82 -6.25 1.12
C VAL A 125 -4.65 -6.37 0.14
N ARG A 126 -3.63 -5.52 0.32
CA ARG A 126 -2.36 -5.63 -0.42
C ARG A 126 -1.34 -6.39 0.43
N ASN A 127 -0.96 -7.57 -0.07
CA ASN A 127 0.06 -8.41 0.53
C ASN A 127 1.40 -8.23 -0.17
N THR A 128 2.48 -8.74 0.45
CA THR A 128 3.82 -8.83 -0.17
C THR A 128 3.86 -9.84 -1.32
N GLU A 129 2.91 -10.78 -1.36
CA GLU A 129 2.76 -11.68 -2.49
C GLU A 129 2.33 -10.89 -3.74
N ARG A 130 3.05 -11.12 -4.83
CA ARG A 130 2.72 -10.46 -6.09
C ARG A 130 1.35 -10.90 -6.56
N PHE A 131 0.49 -9.96 -6.93
CA PHE A 131 -0.89 -10.18 -7.34
C PHE A 131 -1.04 -11.32 -8.35
N PHE A 132 -0.22 -11.31 -9.39
CA PHE A 132 -0.28 -12.31 -10.46
C PHE A 132 0.35 -13.66 -10.10
N GLU A 133 1.05 -13.77 -8.97
CA GLU A 133 1.62 -15.03 -8.47
C GLU A 133 0.64 -15.79 -7.56
N ARG A 134 -0.44 -15.14 -7.13
CA ARG A 134 -1.49 -15.79 -6.32
C ARG A 134 -2.10 -16.95 -7.07
N LYS A 135 -2.29 -18.06 -6.37
CA LYS A 135 -2.77 -19.30 -6.97
C LYS A 135 -4.09 -19.13 -7.70
N GLU A 136 -5.06 -18.48 -7.05
CA GLU A 136 -6.40 -18.24 -7.60
C GLU A 136 -6.36 -17.38 -8.86
N VAL A 137 -5.51 -16.36 -8.90
CA VAL A 137 -5.33 -15.48 -10.07
C VAL A 137 -4.74 -16.26 -11.24
N ARG A 138 -3.71 -17.07 -10.98
CA ARG A 138 -3.09 -17.92 -12.02
C ARG A 138 -4.05 -18.97 -12.57
N ASP A 139 -4.78 -19.64 -11.68
CA ASP A 139 -5.74 -20.67 -12.06
C ASP A 139 -6.89 -20.06 -12.89
N PHE A 140 -7.40 -18.91 -12.50
CA PHE A 140 -8.40 -18.17 -13.28
C PHE A 140 -7.87 -17.74 -14.66
N LEU A 141 -6.70 -17.09 -14.72
CA LEU A 141 -6.10 -16.66 -15.99
C LEU A 141 -5.81 -17.85 -16.92
N LYS A 142 -5.46 -19.02 -16.35
CA LYS A 142 -5.31 -20.25 -17.12
C LYS A 142 -6.63 -20.68 -17.76
N GLN A 143 -7.75 -20.63 -17.03
CA GLN A 143 -9.08 -20.92 -17.58
C GLN A 143 -9.47 -19.95 -18.68
N VAL A 144 -9.27 -18.63 -18.44
CA VAL A 144 -9.55 -17.60 -19.45
C VAL A 144 -8.72 -17.84 -20.71
N ARG A 145 -7.44 -18.23 -20.57
CA ARG A 145 -6.57 -18.56 -21.72
C ARG A 145 -7.11 -19.76 -22.50
N THR A 146 -7.58 -20.80 -21.83
CA THR A 146 -8.18 -21.97 -22.48
C THR A 146 -9.46 -21.60 -23.24
N ALA A 147 -10.38 -20.84 -22.62
CA ALA A 147 -11.62 -20.39 -23.24
C ALA A 147 -11.36 -19.44 -24.44
N SER A 148 -10.31 -18.63 -24.38
CA SER A 148 -9.97 -17.68 -25.47
C SER A 148 -9.58 -18.35 -26.81
N VAL A 149 -9.35 -19.66 -26.83
CA VAL A 149 -9.02 -20.43 -28.03
C VAL A 149 -10.26 -20.69 -28.89
N ILE A 150 -11.40 -20.95 -28.24
CA ILE A 150 -12.68 -21.24 -28.90
C ILE A 150 -13.73 -20.30 -28.28
N PRO A 151 -14.00 -19.14 -28.90
CA PRO A 151 -15.01 -18.20 -28.39
C PRO A 151 -16.41 -18.84 -28.40
N THR A 152 -17.20 -18.54 -27.39
CA THR A 152 -18.61 -18.96 -27.32
C THR A 152 -19.44 -18.06 -28.25
N GLU A 153 -20.06 -18.66 -29.27
CA GLU A 153 -20.89 -17.91 -30.24
C GLU A 153 -22.08 -17.24 -29.54
N GLY A 154 -22.31 -15.96 -29.86
CA GLY A 154 -23.46 -15.21 -29.34
C GLY A 154 -23.34 -14.71 -27.91
N VAL A 155 -22.23 -14.96 -27.22
CA VAL A 155 -21.97 -14.45 -25.86
C VAL A 155 -20.93 -13.33 -25.92
N SER A 156 -21.18 -12.23 -25.17
CA SER A 156 -20.18 -11.17 -25.07
C SER A 156 -18.93 -11.68 -24.31
N TRP A 157 -17.75 -11.21 -24.68
CA TRP A 157 -16.50 -11.62 -24.01
C TRP A 157 -16.53 -11.31 -22.51
N LEU A 158 -17.23 -10.24 -22.09
CA LEU A 158 -17.35 -9.83 -20.69
C LEU A 158 -18.27 -10.78 -19.91
N ASP A 159 -19.35 -11.26 -20.52
CA ASP A 159 -20.25 -12.23 -19.88
C ASP A 159 -19.63 -13.62 -19.83
N GLU A 160 -18.85 -13.99 -20.86
CA GLU A 160 -18.05 -15.20 -20.83
C GLU A 160 -17.00 -15.14 -19.71
N LEU A 161 -16.29 -14.01 -19.56
CA LEU A 161 -15.34 -13.81 -18.47
C LEU A 161 -16.00 -13.89 -17.08
N ARG A 162 -17.20 -13.30 -16.92
CA ARG A 162 -17.98 -13.38 -15.67
C ARG A 162 -18.36 -14.82 -15.35
N THR A 163 -18.77 -15.60 -16.35
CA THR A 163 -19.12 -17.02 -16.18
C THR A 163 -17.92 -17.82 -15.72
N LEU A 164 -16.75 -17.61 -16.33
CA LEU A 164 -15.50 -18.26 -15.94
C LEU A 164 -15.04 -17.86 -14.52
N ALA A 165 -15.41 -16.69 -14.05
CA ALA A 165 -15.05 -16.22 -12.72
C ALA A 165 -15.90 -16.84 -11.59
N GLN A 166 -17.12 -17.30 -11.86
CA GLN A 166 -18.06 -17.79 -10.84
C GLN A 166 -17.47 -18.81 -9.86
N PRO A 167 -16.74 -19.86 -10.30
CA PRO A 167 -16.17 -20.85 -9.39
C PRO A 167 -15.15 -20.26 -8.40
N PHE A 168 -14.51 -19.15 -8.76
CA PHE A 168 -13.49 -18.48 -7.95
C PHE A 168 -14.08 -17.48 -6.95
N LEU A 169 -15.30 -17.00 -7.17
CA LEU A 169 -15.98 -16.05 -6.30
C LEU A 169 -16.61 -16.69 -5.06
N THR A 170 -16.70 -18.01 -5.01
CA THR A 170 -17.36 -18.77 -3.93
C THR A 170 -16.41 -19.29 -2.83
N GLY A 171 -15.14 -18.95 -2.85
CA GLY A 171 -14.14 -19.60 -1.98
C GLY A 171 -13.17 -18.69 -1.23
N GLY A 172 -13.48 -17.45 -0.97
CA GLY A 172 -12.57 -16.53 -0.25
C GLY A 172 -11.43 -15.93 -1.10
N ALA A 173 -11.39 -16.27 -2.39
CA ALA A 173 -10.44 -15.73 -3.38
C ALA A 173 -10.97 -14.47 -4.08
N ILE A 174 -11.91 -13.77 -3.45
CA ILE A 174 -12.75 -12.74 -4.08
C ILE A 174 -11.92 -11.57 -4.59
N ASP A 175 -10.93 -11.13 -3.84
CA ASP A 175 -10.23 -9.86 -4.12
C ASP A 175 -9.46 -9.85 -5.45
N GLY A 176 -8.73 -10.93 -5.74
CA GLY A 176 -7.93 -11.02 -6.98
C GLY A 176 -8.80 -11.12 -8.23
N ILE A 177 -9.84 -11.94 -8.17
CA ILE A 177 -10.76 -12.15 -9.29
C ILE A 177 -11.67 -10.95 -9.50
N ALA A 178 -12.16 -10.33 -8.40
CA ALA A 178 -12.95 -9.10 -8.48
C ALA A 178 -12.16 -7.96 -9.12
N ALA A 179 -10.87 -7.81 -8.82
CA ALA A 179 -10.01 -6.82 -9.44
C ALA A 179 -9.83 -7.06 -10.96
N LEU A 180 -9.69 -8.31 -11.38
CA LEU A 180 -9.64 -8.67 -12.80
C LEU A 180 -10.96 -8.41 -13.53
N LEU A 181 -12.10 -8.69 -12.89
CA LEU A 181 -13.42 -8.37 -13.43
C LEU A 181 -13.67 -6.84 -13.47
N HIS A 182 -13.15 -6.11 -12.50
CA HIS A 182 -13.23 -4.65 -12.50
C HIS A 182 -12.43 -4.06 -13.66
N LEU A 183 -11.18 -4.50 -13.84
CA LEU A 183 -10.36 -4.14 -15.00
C LEU A 183 -11.09 -4.43 -16.33
N ALA A 184 -11.74 -5.58 -16.44
CA ALA A 184 -12.50 -5.93 -17.64
C ALA A 184 -13.65 -4.93 -17.93
N ARG A 185 -14.35 -4.48 -16.88
CA ARG A 185 -15.40 -3.45 -17.01
C ARG A 185 -14.84 -2.08 -17.39
N GLU A 186 -13.72 -1.69 -16.79
CA GLU A 186 -13.04 -0.44 -17.15
C GLU A 186 -12.66 -0.44 -18.64
N LEU A 187 -12.04 -1.52 -19.10
CA LEU A 187 -11.63 -1.68 -20.50
C LEU A 187 -12.83 -1.74 -21.47
N ASP A 188 -13.98 -2.27 -21.04
CA ASP A 188 -15.20 -2.30 -21.83
C ASP A 188 -15.87 -0.92 -21.93
N SER A 189 -15.69 -0.09 -20.91
CA SER A 189 -16.24 1.28 -20.84
C SER A 189 -15.31 2.36 -21.40
N ASP A 190 -14.02 2.06 -21.59
CA ASP A 190 -13.03 3.02 -22.08
C ASP A 190 -13.21 3.24 -23.59
N SER A 191 -13.40 4.49 -23.99
CA SER A 191 -13.53 4.89 -25.39
C SER A 191 -12.23 4.74 -26.21
N GLY A 192 -11.10 4.48 -25.56
CA GLY A 192 -9.78 4.36 -26.20
C GLY A 192 -9.39 2.94 -26.62
N PHE A 193 -9.71 1.96 -25.80
CA PHE A 193 -9.39 0.55 -26.04
C PHE A 193 -10.44 -0.37 -25.43
N THR A 194 -11.27 -0.99 -26.24
CA THR A 194 -12.23 -2.02 -25.80
C THR A 194 -11.79 -3.38 -26.34
N PRO A 195 -11.49 -4.37 -25.47
CA PRO A 195 -11.22 -5.72 -25.93
C PRO A 195 -12.40 -6.29 -26.70
N LYS A 196 -12.15 -6.82 -27.89
CA LYS A 196 -13.21 -7.42 -28.71
C LYS A 196 -13.49 -8.90 -28.32
N ASN A 197 -12.61 -9.51 -27.53
CA ASN A 197 -12.69 -10.90 -27.12
C ASN A 197 -11.75 -11.17 -25.94
N LEU A 198 -11.88 -12.34 -25.31
CA LEU A 198 -11.03 -12.80 -24.20
C LEU A 198 -9.53 -12.75 -24.50
N ARG A 199 -9.13 -12.99 -25.75
CA ARG A 199 -7.71 -12.96 -26.15
C ARG A 199 -7.14 -11.54 -26.09
N ALA A 200 -7.91 -10.53 -26.49
CA ALA A 200 -7.50 -9.14 -26.39
C ALA A 200 -7.40 -8.68 -24.93
N TYR A 201 -8.34 -9.10 -24.07
CA TYR A 201 -8.28 -8.88 -22.63
C TYR A 201 -7.03 -9.52 -22.00
N LEU A 202 -6.73 -10.78 -22.36
CA LEU A 202 -5.53 -11.46 -21.84
C LEU A 202 -4.23 -10.74 -22.20
N ARG A 203 -4.11 -10.17 -23.41
CA ARG A 203 -2.93 -9.39 -23.80
C ARG A 203 -2.74 -8.19 -22.87
N GLU A 204 -3.80 -7.45 -22.59
CA GLU A 204 -3.74 -6.34 -21.65
C GLU A 204 -3.30 -6.79 -20.25
N VAL A 205 -3.84 -7.92 -19.77
CA VAL A 205 -3.41 -8.51 -18.50
C VAL A 205 -1.94 -8.95 -18.54
N GLU A 206 -1.47 -9.54 -19.63
CA GLU A 206 -0.07 -9.96 -19.82
C GLU A 206 0.88 -8.76 -19.83
N ASP A 207 0.51 -7.66 -20.47
CA ASP A 207 1.28 -6.41 -20.42
C ASP A 207 1.38 -5.87 -18.99
N ARG A 208 0.29 -5.91 -18.22
CA ARG A 208 0.30 -5.55 -16.80
C ARG A 208 1.14 -6.48 -15.94
N VAL A 209 1.17 -7.78 -16.24
CA VAL A 209 2.07 -8.74 -15.58
C VAL A 209 3.53 -8.35 -15.79
N GLN A 210 3.93 -8.04 -17.03
CA GLN A 210 5.30 -7.65 -17.36
C GLN A 210 5.71 -6.34 -16.67
N GLN A 211 4.79 -5.38 -16.60
CA GLN A 211 5.01 -4.08 -15.95
C GLN A 211 4.87 -4.15 -14.42
N ASN A 212 4.49 -5.31 -13.87
CA ASN A 212 4.14 -5.49 -12.46
C ASN A 212 3.09 -4.46 -11.98
N ASN A 213 2.09 -4.18 -12.82
CA ASN A 213 1.01 -3.21 -12.58
C ASN A 213 -0.34 -3.94 -12.39
N PRO A 214 -0.63 -4.44 -11.18
CA PRO A 214 -1.87 -5.16 -10.91
C PRO A 214 -3.08 -4.24 -11.01
N PRO A 215 -4.25 -4.78 -11.41
CA PRO A 215 -5.48 -4.03 -11.40
C PRO A 215 -5.82 -3.57 -9.98
N THR A 216 -6.44 -2.40 -9.87
CA THR A 216 -6.88 -1.82 -8.61
C THR A 216 -8.40 -1.81 -8.54
N MET A 217 -8.94 -1.97 -7.34
CA MET A 217 -10.36 -1.80 -7.07
C MET A 217 -10.62 -0.38 -6.57
N PRO A 218 -11.79 0.23 -6.89
CA PRO A 218 -12.18 1.54 -6.36
C PRO A 218 -12.66 1.41 -4.89
N VAL A 219 -11.83 0.84 -4.04
CA VAL A 219 -12.12 0.54 -2.63
C VAL A 219 -10.93 0.93 -1.74
N THR A 220 -11.18 1.05 -0.44
CA THR A 220 -10.13 1.33 0.55
C THR A 220 -9.06 0.24 0.53
N THR A 221 -7.79 0.65 0.58
CA THR A 221 -6.67 -0.30 0.63
C THR A 221 -6.21 -0.55 2.06
N LEU A 222 -6.10 -1.81 2.45
CA LEU A 222 -5.43 -2.26 3.66
C LEU A 222 -4.09 -2.86 3.29
N ALA A 223 -3.00 -2.41 3.90
CA ALA A 223 -1.67 -2.93 3.58
C ALA A 223 -0.73 -2.92 4.78
N THR A 224 0.26 -3.82 4.77
CA THR A 224 1.41 -3.63 5.65
C THR A 224 2.33 -2.55 5.10
N LEU A 225 3.16 -1.96 5.97
CA LEU A 225 4.16 -0.97 5.56
C LEU A 225 5.10 -1.50 4.46
N HIS A 226 5.44 -2.80 4.49
CA HIS A 226 6.24 -3.44 3.46
C HIS A 226 5.50 -3.51 2.11
N ALA A 227 4.24 -3.92 2.13
CA ALA A 227 3.41 -4.03 0.93
C ALA A 227 3.05 -2.67 0.33
N ALA A 228 3.08 -1.60 1.14
CA ALA A 228 2.80 -0.23 0.69
C ALA A 228 3.97 0.42 -0.08
N LYS A 229 5.17 -0.19 -0.08
CA LYS A 229 6.31 0.37 -0.81
C LYS A 229 6.02 0.44 -2.31
N GLY A 230 6.24 1.62 -2.90
CA GLY A 230 5.96 1.88 -4.32
C GLY A 230 4.54 2.39 -4.59
N LEU A 231 3.64 2.29 -3.63
CA LEU A 231 2.27 2.79 -3.74
C LEU A 231 2.13 4.19 -3.12
N GLU A 232 0.98 4.84 -3.35
CA GLU A 232 0.67 6.15 -2.79
C GLU A 232 -0.85 6.42 -2.80
N TRP A 233 -1.33 7.19 -1.84
CA TRP A 233 -2.75 7.53 -1.68
C TRP A 233 -2.91 8.98 -1.22
N GLU A 234 -4.05 9.57 -1.50
CA GLU A 234 -4.37 10.92 -1.01
C GLU A 234 -4.40 10.95 0.52
N ARG A 235 -5.01 9.93 1.12
CA ARG A 235 -5.22 9.84 2.57
C ARG A 235 -4.68 8.53 3.12
N VAL A 236 -3.82 8.63 4.12
CA VAL A 236 -3.21 7.46 4.76
C VAL A 236 -3.49 7.48 6.26
N PHE A 237 -4.06 6.39 6.75
CA PHE A 237 -4.12 6.05 8.15
C PHE A 237 -2.95 5.11 8.48
N LEU A 238 -2.05 5.53 9.35
CA LEU A 238 -0.96 4.70 9.85
C LEU A 238 -1.28 4.28 11.27
N ILE A 239 -1.72 3.03 11.45
CA ILE A 239 -2.29 2.53 12.70
C ILE A 239 -1.29 1.75 13.57
N GLY A 240 -1.54 1.73 14.87
CA GLY A 240 -0.73 0.97 15.83
C GLY A 240 0.70 1.49 15.93
N VAL A 241 0.89 2.81 15.87
CA VAL A 241 2.21 3.46 16.05
C VAL A 241 2.55 3.51 17.54
N SER A 242 2.65 2.33 18.15
CA SER A 242 2.89 2.10 19.57
C SER A 242 4.25 1.46 19.81
N ASP A 243 4.85 1.73 20.95
CA ASP A 243 6.09 1.07 21.38
C ASP A 243 5.86 -0.45 21.50
N GLY A 244 6.80 -1.27 20.98
CA GLY A 244 6.66 -2.72 20.87
C GLY A 244 5.90 -3.22 19.65
N ILE A 245 5.19 -2.32 18.91
CA ILE A 245 4.52 -2.64 17.66
C ILE A 245 5.26 -2.00 16.46
N LEU A 246 5.61 -0.72 16.58
CA LEU A 246 6.43 0.01 15.63
C LEU A 246 7.32 1.01 16.40
N PRO A 247 8.58 0.68 16.70
CA PRO A 247 9.33 -0.51 16.27
C PRO A 247 8.78 -1.82 16.84
N LEU A 248 8.86 -2.88 16.02
CA LEU A 248 8.46 -4.22 16.46
C LEU A 248 9.55 -4.79 17.38
N GLU A 249 9.19 -5.10 18.59
CA GLU A 249 10.09 -5.78 19.54
C GLU A 249 10.03 -7.29 19.35
N ASN A 250 11.09 -7.86 18.80
CA ASN A 250 11.29 -9.31 18.79
C ASN A 250 12.21 -9.72 19.94
N ASN A 251 11.88 -10.78 20.67
CA ASN A 251 12.63 -11.29 21.82
C ASN A 251 14.11 -11.63 21.50
N SER A 252 14.47 -11.74 20.22
CA SER A 252 15.84 -12.05 19.76
C SER A 252 16.68 -10.83 19.37
N THR A 253 16.08 -9.62 19.26
CA THR A 253 16.76 -8.40 18.76
C THR A 253 16.43 -7.15 19.56
N THR A 254 15.93 -7.31 20.80
CA THR A 254 15.63 -6.21 21.71
C THR A 254 16.90 -5.37 21.94
N GLY A 255 16.95 -4.17 21.32
CA GLY A 255 18.01 -3.19 21.55
C GLY A 255 19.08 -3.08 20.48
N ASP A 256 19.04 -3.87 19.39
CA ASP A 256 19.98 -3.68 18.29
C ASP A 256 19.59 -2.41 17.48
N GLN A 257 20.53 -1.46 17.43
CA GLN A 257 20.36 -0.20 16.71
C GLN A 257 20.03 -0.43 15.23
N ALA A 258 20.58 -1.46 14.61
CA ALA A 258 20.33 -1.80 13.21
C ALA A 258 18.86 -2.18 12.96
N SER A 259 18.25 -2.92 13.90
CA SER A 259 16.83 -3.27 13.87
C SER A 259 15.94 -2.03 14.03
N ILE A 260 16.27 -1.14 14.97
CA ILE A 260 15.54 0.12 15.17
C ILE A 260 15.62 1.01 13.90
N ASP A 261 16.78 1.04 13.25
CA ASP A 261 16.96 1.83 12.03
C ASP A 261 16.19 1.25 10.84
N GLU A 262 15.99 -0.06 10.78
CA GLU A 262 15.11 -0.69 9.79
C GLU A 262 13.65 -0.34 10.04
N GLU A 263 13.18 -0.44 11.27
CA GLU A 263 11.82 -0.04 11.65
C GLU A 263 11.59 1.46 11.42
N ARG A 264 12.60 2.30 11.66
CA ARG A 264 12.54 3.73 11.34
C ARG A 264 12.40 3.96 9.82
N ARG A 265 13.07 3.18 8.99
CA ARG A 265 12.89 3.22 7.53
C ARG A 265 11.49 2.79 7.11
N LEU A 266 10.92 1.77 7.78
CA LEU A 266 9.54 1.36 7.54
C LEU A 266 8.54 2.47 7.90
N PHE A 267 8.73 3.11 9.04
CA PHE A 267 7.89 4.25 9.44
C PHE A 267 8.00 5.41 8.43
N TYR A 268 9.22 5.74 7.98
CA TYR A 268 9.43 6.72 6.92
C TYR A 268 8.70 6.34 5.62
N VAL A 269 8.76 5.06 5.22
CA VAL A 269 8.00 4.59 4.04
C VAL A 269 6.51 4.82 4.26
N GLY A 270 5.95 4.48 5.41
CA GLY A 270 4.54 4.69 5.73
C GLY A 270 4.10 6.16 5.60
N ILE A 271 4.85 7.08 6.22
CA ILE A 271 4.60 8.53 6.13
C ILE A 271 4.59 8.99 4.67
N THR A 272 5.60 8.59 3.89
CA THR A 272 5.76 9.02 2.49
C THR A 272 4.81 8.36 1.51
N ARG A 273 3.83 7.58 1.97
CA ARG A 273 2.74 7.05 1.14
C ARG A 273 1.58 8.05 1.01
N ALA A 274 1.46 8.97 1.96
CA ALA A 274 0.42 10.00 1.94
C ALA A 274 0.77 11.14 0.99
N LYS A 275 -0.23 11.62 0.24
CA LYS A 275 -0.12 12.83 -0.58
C LYS A 275 -0.57 14.06 0.19
N SER A 276 -1.80 14.07 0.71
CA SER A 276 -2.42 15.27 1.28
C SER A 276 -2.87 15.14 2.74
N ASP A 277 -3.23 13.94 3.22
CA ASP A 277 -3.73 13.71 4.58
C ASP A 277 -3.05 12.49 5.21
N LEU A 278 -2.36 12.71 6.33
CA LEU A 278 -1.69 11.67 7.10
C LEU A 278 -2.25 11.65 8.52
N ARG A 279 -2.89 10.55 8.89
CA ARG A 279 -3.45 10.31 10.22
C ARG A 279 -2.74 9.14 10.88
N LEU A 280 -2.18 9.38 12.03
CA LEU A 280 -1.49 8.37 12.82
C LEU A 280 -2.33 8.01 14.04
N SER A 281 -2.29 6.76 14.44
CA SER A 281 -2.91 6.34 15.69
C SER A 281 -2.01 5.42 16.50
N TYR A 282 -2.19 5.46 17.80
CA TYR A 282 -1.51 4.57 18.73
C TYR A 282 -2.42 4.18 19.88
N ARG A 283 -2.06 3.09 20.56
CA ARG A 283 -2.68 2.61 21.80
C ARG A 283 -1.63 2.29 22.85
N GLY A 284 -1.95 2.53 24.10
CA GLY A 284 -1.00 2.36 25.21
C GLY A 284 0.16 3.35 25.10
N LYS A 285 1.41 2.86 25.08
CA LYS A 285 2.60 3.70 25.01
C LYS A 285 2.87 4.12 23.56
N ALA A 286 2.96 5.42 23.32
CA ALA A 286 3.29 5.98 22.02
C ALA A 286 4.67 5.51 21.54
N SER A 287 4.79 5.23 20.24
CA SER A 287 6.08 4.92 19.62
C SER A 287 7.07 6.07 19.76
N ARG A 288 8.34 5.75 20.00
CA ARG A 288 9.44 6.71 19.93
C ARG A 288 9.50 7.46 18.59
N PHE A 289 9.04 6.84 17.51
CA PHE A 289 9.03 7.44 16.19
C PHE A 289 8.08 8.63 16.07
N LEU A 290 7.02 8.71 16.88
CA LEU A 290 6.14 9.89 16.92
C LEU A 290 6.88 11.12 17.45
N ALA A 291 7.68 10.97 18.50
CA ALA A 291 8.53 12.05 19.02
C ALA A 291 9.65 12.42 18.03
N GLU A 292 10.29 11.41 17.40
CA GLU A 292 11.32 11.65 16.38
C GLU A 292 10.76 12.40 15.14
N ALA A 293 9.49 12.17 14.81
CA ALA A 293 8.77 12.87 13.73
C ALA A 293 8.35 14.30 14.10
N GLY A 294 8.53 14.72 15.35
CA GLY A 294 8.05 16.01 15.84
C GLY A 294 6.53 16.10 16.01
N LEU A 295 5.87 14.95 16.20
CA LEU A 295 4.42 14.84 16.27
C LEU A 295 3.91 14.62 17.71
N ALA A 296 4.75 14.19 18.64
CA ALA A 296 4.44 14.04 20.06
C ALA A 296 5.57 14.64 20.90
N ASN A 297 5.19 15.24 22.03
CA ASN A 297 6.15 15.75 23.03
C ASN A 297 6.59 14.63 23.97
#